data_3c0dc46f67eae4842939e597dcf6d960
#
_entry.id   3c0dc46f67eae4842939e597dcf6d960
#
_cell.length_a   1.000
_cell.length_b   1.000
_cell.length_c   1.000
_cell.angle_alpha   90.00
_cell.angle_beta   90.00
_cell.angle_gamma   90.00
#
_symmetry.space_group_name_H-M   'P 1'
#
loop_
_entity.id
_entity.type
_entity.pdbx_description
1 polymer ?
#
loop_
_entity_poly.entity_id
_entity_poly.type
_entity_poly.pdbx_seq_one_letter_code
_entity_poly.pdbx_strand_id
1 'polypeptide(L)'
;IRTKPNDYSQSKIAKIKEKVDKAEANDNRKLNKNKPNVLFVQLEAFMDPETIKGVKYSEDPIPNFRKLTKLYTSGMANVPTTGGGTVRTEFEVMTGNNIDYLTPGEIPYSTILKSKYYNSVATTLSSQGYETHAVHNFQGNFYGRNNAYGKLGFGDFTSQEYMSGYE
;
A
#
# COMPACT_ATOMS: atom_id res chain seq x y z
N ILE A 1 0.65 12.23 21.88
CA ILE A 1 -0.28 11.12 22.15
C ILE A 1 -1.63 11.56 21.62
N ARG A 2 -2.14 10.88 20.59
CA ARG A 2 -3.49 11.14 20.10
C ARG A 2 -4.49 10.57 21.10
N THR A 3 -5.36 11.40 21.62
CA THR A 3 -6.43 10.97 22.51
C THR A 3 -7.59 10.41 21.69
N LYS A 4 -8.27 9.44 22.26
CA LYS A 4 -9.52 8.91 21.70
C LYS A 4 -10.51 10.06 21.49
N PRO A 5 -11.19 10.16 20.33
CA PRO A 5 -12.20 11.20 20.12
C PRO A 5 -13.24 11.21 21.24
N ASN A 6 -13.66 12.41 21.69
CA ASN A 6 -14.60 12.54 22.79
C ASN A 6 -15.96 11.85 22.57
N ASP A 7 -16.34 11.70 21.30
CA ASP A 7 -17.58 11.06 20.87
C ASP A 7 -17.43 9.60 20.47
N TYR A 8 -16.27 8.98 20.75
CA TYR A 8 -16.02 7.57 20.44
C TYR A 8 -16.89 6.68 21.34
N SER A 9 -17.81 5.94 20.74
CA SER A 9 -18.65 4.97 21.43
C SER A 9 -18.90 3.74 20.55
N GLN A 10 -19.20 2.62 21.19
CA GLN A 10 -19.53 1.38 20.48
C GLN A 10 -20.77 1.55 19.58
N SER A 11 -21.76 2.34 20.05
CA SER A 11 -22.95 2.66 19.27
C SER A 11 -22.64 3.49 18.01
N LYS A 12 -21.67 4.41 18.10
CA LYS A 12 -21.25 5.20 16.93
C LYS A 12 -20.52 4.32 15.91
N ILE A 13 -19.67 3.42 16.35
CA ILE A 13 -19.00 2.45 15.48
C ILE A 13 -20.03 1.54 14.80
N ALA A 14 -21.02 1.04 15.53
CA ALA A 14 -22.09 0.22 14.95
C ALA A 14 -22.87 0.97 13.86
N LYS A 15 -23.20 2.25 14.09
CA LYS A 15 -23.87 3.10 13.07
C LYS A 15 -23.01 3.35 11.84
N ILE A 16 -21.69 3.53 12.01
CA ILE A 16 -20.77 3.68 10.88
C ILE A 16 -20.74 2.38 10.08
N LYS A 17 -20.60 1.23 10.75
CA LYS A 17 -20.63 -0.08 10.10
C LYS A 17 -21.91 -0.28 9.31
N GLU A 18 -23.07 -0.02 9.90
CA GLU A 18 -24.36 -0.13 9.21
C GLU A 18 -24.44 0.74 7.94
N LYS A 19 -23.87 1.96 7.97
CA LYS A 19 -23.80 2.82 6.79
C LYS A 19 -22.91 2.25 5.70
N VAL A 20 -21.77 1.67 6.06
CA VAL A 20 -20.84 1.01 5.12
C VAL A 20 -21.52 -0.20 4.50
N ASP A 21 -22.08 -1.09 5.33
CA ASP A 21 -22.76 -2.30 4.87
C ASP A 21 -23.93 -1.96 3.90
N LYS A 22 -24.68 -0.91 4.18
CA LYS A 22 -25.74 -0.42 3.28
C LYS A 22 -25.20 0.16 1.98
N ALA A 23 -24.06 0.86 2.03
CA ALA A 23 -23.41 1.39 0.82
C ALA A 23 -22.88 0.26 -0.07
N GLU A 24 -22.29 -0.79 0.51
CA GLU A 24 -21.86 -1.99 -0.22
C GLU A 24 -23.03 -2.74 -0.84
N ALA A 25 -24.13 -2.92 -0.10
CA ALA A 25 -25.34 -3.59 -0.61
C ALA A 25 -26.01 -2.84 -1.78
N ASN A 26 -25.84 -1.53 -1.84
CA ASN A 26 -26.36 -0.68 -2.92
C ASN A 26 -25.37 -0.51 -4.09
N ASP A 27 -24.17 -1.10 -3.97
CA ASP A 27 -23.18 -1.04 -5.03
C ASP A 27 -23.53 -2.00 -6.17
N ASN A 28 -24.25 -1.50 -7.16
CA ASN A 28 -24.65 -2.22 -8.36
C ASN A 28 -23.54 -2.38 -9.41
N ARG A 29 -22.28 -2.10 -9.06
CA ARG A 29 -21.17 -2.36 -9.98
C ARG A 29 -21.16 -3.85 -10.32
N LYS A 30 -21.36 -4.18 -11.60
CA LYS A 30 -21.23 -5.54 -12.07
C LYS A 30 -19.79 -5.97 -11.86
N LEU A 31 -19.58 -6.93 -10.98
CA LEU A 31 -18.30 -7.60 -10.88
C LEU A 31 -17.88 -8.09 -12.25
N ASN A 32 -16.73 -7.67 -12.73
CA ASN A 32 -16.19 -8.14 -13.99
C ASN A 32 -16.01 -9.67 -13.87
N LYS A 33 -16.63 -10.43 -14.74
CA LYS A 33 -16.50 -11.91 -14.76
C LYS A 33 -15.05 -12.31 -15.08
N ASN A 34 -14.33 -11.47 -15.80
CA ASN A 34 -12.91 -11.63 -16.04
C ASN A 34 -12.14 -11.10 -14.81
N LYS A 35 -11.38 -11.98 -14.19
CA LYS A 35 -10.48 -11.65 -13.08
C LYS A 35 -9.10 -11.32 -13.66
N PRO A 36 -8.78 -10.06 -13.99
CA PRO A 36 -7.46 -9.71 -14.47
C PRO A 36 -6.43 -9.87 -13.35
N ASN A 37 -5.19 -10.17 -13.68
CA ASN A 37 -4.11 -10.07 -12.72
C ASN A 37 -3.96 -8.61 -12.27
N VAL A 38 -3.70 -8.41 -10.99
CA VAL A 38 -3.50 -7.09 -10.39
C VAL A 38 -2.07 -6.99 -9.91
N LEU A 39 -1.31 -6.03 -10.43
CA LEU A 39 0.08 -5.79 -10.07
C LEU A 39 0.22 -4.40 -9.44
N PHE A 40 0.60 -4.36 -8.17
CA PHE A 40 1.03 -3.14 -7.48
C PHE A 40 2.54 -3.02 -7.57
N VAL A 41 3.04 -1.95 -8.19
CA VAL A 41 4.49 -1.66 -8.25
C VAL A 41 4.75 -0.36 -7.52
N GLN A 42 5.34 -0.46 -6.33
CA GLN A 42 5.71 0.70 -5.53
C GLN A 42 7.18 1.06 -5.78
N LEU A 43 7.40 2.18 -6.41
CA LEU A 43 8.73 2.73 -6.76
C LEU A 43 9.00 3.95 -5.87
N GLU A 44 9.26 3.73 -4.59
CA GLU A 44 9.24 4.81 -3.61
C GLU A 44 10.41 5.79 -3.72
N ALA A 45 11.59 5.32 -4.09
CA ALA A 45 12.73 6.19 -4.36
C ALA A 45 12.69 6.82 -5.76
N PHE A 46 11.67 6.49 -6.57
CA PHE A 46 11.50 7.04 -7.91
C PHE A 46 10.99 8.48 -7.83
N MET A 47 11.67 9.36 -8.52
CA MET A 47 11.27 10.75 -8.69
C MET A 47 11.48 11.20 -10.13
N ASP A 48 10.76 12.22 -10.55
CA ASP A 48 11.04 12.87 -11.83
C ASP A 48 12.30 13.75 -11.73
N PRO A 49 13.42 13.38 -12.39
CA PRO A 49 14.66 14.14 -12.31
C PRO A 49 14.53 15.59 -12.80
N GLU A 50 13.59 15.87 -13.72
CA GLU A 50 13.38 17.21 -14.24
C GLU A 50 12.80 18.19 -13.21
N THR A 51 12.31 17.68 -12.06
CA THR A 51 11.89 18.52 -10.93
C THR A 51 13.06 19.12 -10.16
N ILE A 52 14.30 18.64 -10.40
CA ILE A 52 15.51 19.15 -9.73
C ILE A 52 15.89 20.51 -10.31
N LYS A 53 15.80 21.56 -9.50
CA LYS A 53 16.13 22.91 -9.93
C LYS A 53 17.60 23.04 -10.32
N GLY A 54 17.85 23.68 -11.47
CA GLY A 54 19.22 23.97 -11.94
C GLY A 54 19.87 22.83 -12.74
N VAL A 55 19.21 21.68 -12.87
CA VAL A 55 19.66 20.56 -13.72
C VAL A 55 18.97 20.64 -15.07
N LYS A 56 19.74 20.40 -16.15
CA LYS A 56 19.22 20.26 -17.50
C LYS A 56 19.66 18.92 -18.06
N TYR A 57 18.75 18.24 -18.72
CA TYR A 57 19.00 16.96 -19.37
C TYR A 57 19.06 17.15 -20.88
N SER A 58 19.93 16.43 -21.57
CA SER A 58 20.02 16.43 -23.04
C SER A 58 18.86 15.70 -23.70
N GLU A 59 18.24 14.78 -22.97
CA GLU A 59 17.07 14.01 -23.38
C GLU A 59 16.19 13.70 -22.15
N ASP A 60 14.95 13.28 -22.38
CA ASP A 60 14.03 12.92 -21.29
C ASP A 60 14.59 11.73 -20.50
N PRO A 61 14.89 11.88 -19.20
CA PRO A 61 15.48 10.81 -18.38
C PRO A 61 14.51 9.68 -18.04
N ILE A 62 13.18 9.88 -18.21
CA ILE A 62 12.15 8.90 -17.85
C ILE A 62 11.05 8.78 -18.94
N PRO A 63 11.42 8.57 -20.23
CA PRO A 63 10.48 8.67 -21.35
C PRO A 63 9.35 7.64 -21.26
N ASN A 64 9.64 6.44 -20.78
CA ASN A 64 8.63 5.38 -20.63
C ASN A 64 7.59 5.73 -19.57
N PHE A 65 8.01 6.28 -18.44
CA PHE A 65 7.09 6.72 -17.39
C PHE A 65 6.19 7.85 -17.87
N ARG A 66 6.76 8.86 -18.56
CA ARG A 66 5.98 9.95 -19.14
C ARG A 66 4.99 9.48 -20.21
N LYS A 67 5.36 8.46 -20.99
CA LYS A 67 4.44 7.83 -21.94
C LYS A 67 3.27 7.17 -21.23
N LEU A 68 3.52 6.43 -20.16
CA LEU A 68 2.48 5.77 -19.36
C LEU A 68 1.53 6.79 -18.73
N THR A 69 2.04 7.87 -18.15
CA THR A 69 1.21 8.92 -17.54
C THR A 69 0.33 9.66 -18.54
N LYS A 70 0.72 9.72 -19.82
CA LYS A 70 -0.09 10.30 -20.89
C LYS A 70 -1.15 9.35 -21.44
N LEU A 71 -0.89 8.05 -21.42
CA LEU A 71 -1.77 7.03 -22.03
C LEU A 71 -2.79 6.47 -21.03
N TYR A 72 -2.49 6.51 -19.76
CA TYR A 72 -3.30 5.88 -18.71
C TYR A 72 -3.69 6.89 -17.64
N THR A 73 -4.65 6.52 -16.80
CA THR A 73 -5.04 7.35 -15.65
C THR A 73 -3.84 7.56 -14.73
N SER A 74 -3.55 8.81 -14.47
CA SER A 74 -2.42 9.22 -13.61
C SER A 74 -2.80 10.42 -12.76
N GLY A 75 -2.06 10.65 -11.68
CA GLY A 75 -2.26 11.77 -10.77
C GLY A 75 -1.19 11.83 -9.71
N MET A 76 -1.24 12.90 -8.91
CA MET A 76 -0.36 13.09 -7.75
C MET A 76 -1.02 12.52 -6.50
N ALA A 77 -0.25 11.81 -5.69
CA ALA A 77 -0.66 11.35 -4.37
C ALA A 77 0.27 11.95 -3.30
N ASN A 78 -0.33 12.43 -2.22
CA ASN A 78 0.46 12.78 -1.03
C ASN A 78 0.85 11.51 -0.29
N VAL A 79 2.13 11.37 0.00
CA VAL A 79 2.67 10.23 0.75
C VAL A 79 3.13 10.67 2.14
N PRO A 80 3.02 9.80 3.16
CA PRO A 80 3.24 10.18 4.55
C PRO A 80 4.72 10.30 4.94
N THR A 81 5.64 9.99 4.03
CA THR A 81 7.07 9.94 4.35
C THR A 81 7.92 10.66 3.33
N THR A 82 9.00 11.27 3.81
CA THR A 82 10.04 11.89 3.00
C THR A 82 11.39 11.37 3.49
N GLY A 83 12.21 10.86 2.57
CA GLY A 83 13.59 10.47 2.84
C GLY A 83 13.79 9.20 3.67
N GLY A 84 12.77 8.35 3.83
CA GLY A 84 12.86 7.08 4.54
C GLY A 84 11.54 6.67 5.21
N GLY A 85 11.47 5.43 5.73
CA GLY A 85 10.25 4.90 6.35
C GLY A 85 9.20 4.45 5.35
N THR A 86 9.62 3.90 4.21
CA THR A 86 8.83 3.46 3.06
C THR A 86 7.64 2.57 3.41
N VAL A 87 7.80 1.74 4.44
CA VAL A 87 6.73 0.87 4.96
C VAL A 87 5.51 1.63 5.49
N ARG A 88 5.62 2.92 5.73
CA ARG A 88 4.48 3.77 6.12
C ARG A 88 3.59 4.02 4.91
N THR A 89 4.19 4.33 3.76
CA THR A 89 3.47 4.44 2.50
C THR A 89 2.93 3.09 2.04
N GLU A 90 3.73 2.01 2.17
CA GLU A 90 3.27 0.64 1.89
C GLU A 90 2.02 0.31 2.73
N PHE A 91 2.03 0.62 4.01
CA PHE A 91 0.88 0.37 4.90
C PHE A 91 -0.37 1.12 4.43
N GLU A 92 -0.26 2.40 4.07
CA GLU A 92 -1.40 3.17 3.55
C GLU A 92 -1.94 2.60 2.24
N VAL A 93 -1.06 2.27 1.30
CA VAL A 93 -1.45 1.68 0.01
C VAL A 93 -2.14 0.34 0.19
N MET A 94 -1.59 -0.52 1.06
CA MET A 94 -2.11 -1.88 1.27
C MET A 94 -3.40 -1.92 2.08
N THR A 95 -3.59 -0.99 3.03
CA THR A 95 -4.71 -1.05 3.99
C THR A 95 -5.77 0.02 3.75
N GLY A 96 -5.46 1.06 3.00
CA GLY A 96 -6.31 2.25 2.87
C GLY A 96 -6.40 3.10 4.14
N ASN A 97 -5.59 2.82 5.17
CA ASN A 97 -5.62 3.54 6.43
C ASN A 97 -4.51 4.59 6.48
N ASN A 98 -4.88 5.83 6.80
CA ASN A 98 -3.94 6.91 6.94
C ASN A 98 -3.14 6.75 8.25
N ILE A 99 -1.81 6.76 8.16
CA ILE A 99 -0.91 6.67 9.31
C ILE A 99 -0.98 7.89 10.23
N ASP A 100 -1.60 8.96 9.80
CA ASP A 100 -1.87 10.11 10.66
C ASP A 100 -2.72 9.74 11.88
N TYR A 101 -3.43 8.63 11.84
CA TYR A 101 -4.15 8.09 12.99
C TYR A 101 -3.26 7.29 13.95
N LEU A 102 -2.00 7.06 13.61
CA LEU A 102 -1.02 6.37 14.45
C LEU A 102 -0.19 7.37 15.27
N THR A 103 0.63 6.86 16.17
CA THR A 103 1.57 7.69 16.92
C THR A 103 2.59 8.34 15.97
N PRO A 104 2.93 9.62 16.13
CA PRO A 104 3.94 10.27 15.30
C PRO A 104 5.25 9.47 15.26
N GLY A 105 5.76 9.20 14.06
CA GLY A 105 6.97 8.40 13.86
C GLY A 105 6.77 6.88 13.96
N GLU A 106 5.57 6.41 14.28
CA GLU A 106 5.29 4.99 14.38
C GLU A 106 5.55 4.26 13.06
N ILE A 107 6.13 3.06 13.16
CA ILE A 107 6.35 2.14 12.05
C ILE A 107 5.32 1.00 12.17
N PRO A 108 4.24 0.99 11.38
CA PRO A 108 3.14 0.03 11.51
C PRO A 108 3.60 -1.44 11.44
N TYR A 109 4.60 -1.72 10.63
CA TYR A 109 5.17 -3.06 10.48
C TYR A 109 5.80 -3.60 11.77
N SER A 110 6.40 -2.71 12.57
CA SER A 110 7.05 -3.07 13.82
C SER A 110 6.13 -2.97 15.05
N THR A 111 4.96 -2.37 14.89
CA THR A 111 3.99 -2.17 15.98
C THR A 111 2.71 -2.95 15.72
N ILE A 112 1.83 -2.47 14.87
CA ILE A 112 0.52 -3.07 14.60
C ILE A 112 0.66 -4.46 13.99
N LEU A 113 1.47 -4.59 12.93
CA LEU A 113 1.64 -5.85 12.20
C LEU A 113 2.61 -6.83 12.87
N LYS A 114 3.23 -6.44 13.98
CA LYS A 114 4.08 -7.36 14.73
C LYS A 114 3.30 -8.58 15.24
N SER A 115 2.07 -8.37 15.67
CA SER A 115 1.28 -9.41 16.34
C SER A 115 -0.15 -9.56 15.85
N LYS A 116 -0.68 -8.62 15.06
CA LYS A 116 -2.09 -8.61 14.64
C LYS A 116 -2.22 -8.77 13.13
N TYR A 117 -3.19 -9.57 12.71
CA TYR A 117 -3.66 -9.58 11.34
C TYR A 117 -4.41 -8.29 11.04
N TYR A 118 -4.31 -7.85 9.81
CA TYR A 118 -4.90 -6.60 9.38
C TYR A 118 -5.53 -6.73 7.99
N ASN A 119 -6.72 -6.18 7.81
CA ASN A 119 -7.36 -6.19 6.51
C ASN A 119 -6.56 -5.34 5.52
N SER A 120 -6.37 -5.86 4.33
CA SER A 120 -5.59 -5.23 3.28
C SER A 120 -6.17 -5.53 1.90
N VAL A 121 -5.58 -4.96 0.87
CA VAL A 121 -5.88 -5.32 -0.51
C VAL A 121 -5.64 -6.82 -0.76
N ALA A 122 -4.64 -7.42 -0.11
CA ALA A 122 -4.35 -8.86 -0.25
C ALA A 122 -5.50 -9.71 0.32
N THR A 123 -5.98 -9.41 1.54
CA THR A 123 -7.14 -10.12 2.12
C THR A 123 -8.40 -9.94 1.27
N THR A 124 -8.63 -8.74 0.74
CA THR A 124 -9.78 -8.45 -0.12
C THR A 124 -9.73 -9.25 -1.40
N LEU A 125 -8.58 -9.29 -2.09
CA LEU A 125 -8.42 -10.05 -3.33
C LEU A 125 -8.46 -11.56 -3.07
N SER A 126 -7.84 -12.03 -1.99
CA SER A 126 -7.87 -13.45 -1.60
C SER A 126 -9.30 -13.93 -1.33
N SER A 127 -10.14 -13.12 -0.69
CA SER A 127 -11.56 -13.46 -0.48
C SER A 127 -12.35 -13.60 -1.78
N GLN A 128 -11.84 -13.04 -2.89
CA GLN A 128 -12.39 -13.16 -4.23
C GLN A 128 -11.75 -14.29 -5.05
N GLY A 129 -10.87 -15.10 -4.43
CA GLY A 129 -10.20 -16.24 -5.05
C GLY A 129 -8.98 -15.88 -5.89
N TYR A 130 -8.29 -14.78 -5.57
CA TYR A 130 -6.95 -14.49 -6.07
C TYR A 130 -5.90 -15.15 -5.19
N GLU A 131 -4.83 -15.60 -5.80
CA GLU A 131 -3.57 -15.83 -5.11
C GLU A 131 -2.85 -14.49 -4.92
N THR A 132 -2.17 -14.32 -3.79
CA THR A 132 -1.56 -13.04 -3.42
C THR A 132 -0.10 -13.24 -3.06
N HIS A 133 0.79 -12.56 -3.79
CA HIS A 133 2.23 -12.67 -3.67
C HIS A 133 2.84 -11.30 -3.41
N ALA A 134 3.78 -11.21 -2.50
CA ALA A 134 4.57 -10.01 -2.27
C ALA A 134 6.02 -10.26 -2.68
N VAL A 135 6.64 -9.28 -3.34
CA VAL A 135 8.04 -9.33 -3.78
C VAL A 135 8.74 -8.06 -3.35
N HIS A 136 9.94 -8.19 -2.78
CA HIS A 136 10.76 -7.05 -2.37
C HIS A 136 12.24 -7.31 -2.66
N ASN A 137 12.86 -6.42 -3.41
CA ASN A 137 14.25 -6.54 -3.86
C ASN A 137 15.31 -6.12 -2.82
N PHE A 138 15.00 -6.33 -1.55
CA PHE A 138 15.93 -6.13 -0.42
C PHE A 138 15.70 -7.21 0.64
N GLN A 139 16.47 -7.16 1.74
CA GLN A 139 16.40 -8.16 2.82
C GLN A 139 14.99 -8.25 3.42
N GLY A 140 14.49 -9.47 3.55
CA GLY A 140 13.13 -9.73 4.03
C GLY A 140 12.87 -9.33 5.49
N ASN A 141 13.92 -9.29 6.31
CA ASN A 141 13.82 -8.84 7.69
C ASN A 141 13.83 -7.30 7.84
N PHE A 142 14.18 -6.56 6.78
CA PHE A 142 14.20 -5.10 6.83
C PHE A 142 12.79 -4.53 7.07
N TYR A 143 12.63 -3.77 8.13
CA TYR A 143 11.34 -3.36 8.72
C TYR A 143 10.44 -4.52 9.16
N GLY A 144 10.92 -5.77 9.18
CA GLY A 144 10.11 -6.93 9.55
C GLY A 144 9.08 -7.32 8.48
N ARG A 145 9.36 -7.05 7.19
CA ARG A 145 8.46 -7.36 6.07
C ARG A 145 8.07 -8.83 5.99
N ASN A 146 9.01 -9.72 6.29
CA ASN A 146 8.76 -11.16 6.33
C ASN A 146 7.58 -11.56 7.25
N ASN A 147 7.40 -10.85 8.36
CA ASN A 147 6.24 -11.05 9.24
C ASN A 147 5.03 -10.19 8.79
N ALA A 148 5.28 -8.93 8.39
CA ALA A 148 4.23 -7.97 8.12
C ALA A 148 3.36 -8.38 6.92
N TYR A 149 3.95 -8.88 5.83
CA TYR A 149 3.18 -9.32 4.67
C TYR A 149 2.26 -10.51 4.98
N GLY A 150 2.70 -11.46 5.81
CA GLY A 150 1.82 -12.52 6.30
C GLY A 150 0.65 -11.97 7.14
N LYS A 151 0.89 -10.93 7.95
CA LYS A 151 -0.16 -10.25 8.73
C LYS A 151 -1.12 -9.40 7.88
N LEU A 152 -0.67 -8.95 6.72
CA LEU A 152 -1.47 -8.30 5.70
C LEU A 152 -2.23 -9.28 4.79
N GLY A 153 -2.05 -10.60 4.99
CA GLY A 153 -2.79 -11.63 4.27
C GLY A 153 -2.23 -12.01 2.90
N PHE A 154 -0.96 -11.71 2.63
CA PHE A 154 -0.29 -12.28 1.47
C PHE A 154 -0.04 -13.77 1.68
N GLY A 155 -0.26 -14.57 0.63
CA GLY A 155 -0.05 -16.01 0.64
C GLY A 155 1.43 -16.37 0.72
N ASP A 156 2.27 -15.59 0.05
CA ASP A 156 3.72 -15.73 0.13
C ASP A 156 4.45 -14.38 -0.02
N PHE A 157 5.75 -14.41 0.31
CA PHE A 157 6.64 -13.27 0.22
C PHE A 157 8.02 -13.71 -0.26
N THR A 158 8.47 -13.13 -1.37
CA THR A 158 9.82 -13.33 -1.91
C THR A 158 10.66 -12.08 -1.67
N SER A 159 11.70 -12.23 -0.86
CA SER A 159 12.72 -11.19 -0.63
C SER A 159 13.98 -11.47 -1.42
N GLN A 160 14.92 -10.52 -1.43
CA GLN A 160 16.18 -10.60 -2.18
C GLN A 160 16.92 -11.92 -1.95
N GLU A 161 16.91 -12.45 -0.73
CA GLU A 161 17.61 -13.70 -0.37
C GLU A 161 17.11 -14.93 -1.15
N TYR A 162 15.90 -14.85 -1.68
CA TYR A 162 15.27 -15.92 -2.47
C TYR A 162 15.27 -15.63 -3.98
N MET A 163 15.85 -14.51 -4.41
CA MET A 163 16.02 -14.18 -5.81
C MET A 163 17.36 -14.74 -6.29
N SER A 164 17.33 -15.68 -7.23
CA SER A 164 18.52 -16.24 -7.86
C SER A 164 18.60 -15.82 -9.33
N GLY A 165 19.83 -15.68 -9.87
CA GLY A 165 20.05 -15.39 -11.30
C GLY A 165 19.98 -13.90 -11.67
N TYR A 166 20.02 -13.00 -10.72
CA TYR A 166 20.15 -11.55 -10.92
C TYR A 166 21.49 -11.10 -10.33
N GLU A 167 22.56 -11.30 -11.08
CA GLU A 167 23.87 -10.70 -10.81
C GLU A 167 24.04 -9.41 -11.62
#